data_27ad8bc427f4d4231e8c883766d7737d
#
_entry.id   27ad8bc427f4d4231e8c883766d7737d
#
_cell.length_a   1.000
_cell.length_b   1.000
_cell.length_c   1.000
_cell.angle_alpha   90.00
_cell.angle_beta   90.00
_cell.angle_gamma   90.00
#
_symmetry.space_group_name_H-M   'P 1'
#
loop_
_entity.id
_entity.type
_entity.pdbx_description
1 polymer ?
#
loop_
_entity_poly.entity_id
_entity_poly.type
_entity_poly.pdbx_seq_one_letter_code
_entity_poly.pdbx_strand_id
1 'polypeptide(L)'
;EKADTRRAAFLSKADLSTELVKEFTELQGEMGREYAMLDGEKQTVADAIFEQYMPRFAGDILPGTAAGRALSVADKLDNLAATFLRGMIPTGSQDPFALRRQTIGAVHILNAGKIHWDIRRGIAGALALLPGTEEQKQTAETAILSFFRDRIRQILLSDGIAYDIIDAVLAGELTDIYDAFLKAQSMTESKLKENTELRQAVTRLHNITKNAEEGPVSADLFRED
;
A
#
# COMPACT_ATOMS: atom_id res chain seq x y z
N GLU A 1 0.99 22.52 4.17
CA GLU A 1 0.76 21.17 3.64
C GLU A 1 0.04 20.25 4.64
N LYS A 2 0.58 19.98 5.85
CA LYS A 2 -0.10 19.15 6.87
C LYS A 2 -1.46 19.70 7.30
N ALA A 3 -1.58 21.01 7.47
CA ALA A 3 -2.83 21.67 7.82
C ALA A 3 -3.87 21.56 6.68
N ASP A 4 -3.41 21.71 5.44
CA ASP A 4 -4.29 21.63 4.26
C ASP A 4 -4.77 20.19 4.05
N THR A 5 -3.89 19.19 4.24
CA THR A 5 -4.29 17.76 4.22
C THR A 5 -5.34 17.43 5.28
N ARG A 6 -5.16 17.93 6.51
CA ARG A 6 -6.16 17.76 7.58
C ARG A 6 -7.49 18.43 7.25
N ARG A 7 -7.45 19.64 6.65
CA ARG A 7 -8.67 20.35 6.23
C ARG A 7 -9.37 19.57 5.13
N ALA A 8 -8.64 19.10 4.11
CA ALA A 8 -9.19 18.28 3.06
C ALA A 8 -9.80 16.97 3.61
N ALA A 9 -9.15 16.31 4.56
CA ALA A 9 -9.69 15.12 5.19
C ALA A 9 -10.99 15.38 5.96
N PHE A 10 -11.11 16.54 6.62
CA PHE A 10 -12.33 16.92 7.33
C PHE A 10 -13.49 17.20 6.37
N LEU A 11 -13.21 17.78 5.21
CA LEU A 11 -14.21 18.10 4.18
C LEU A 11 -14.44 16.96 3.19
N SER A 12 -13.60 15.93 3.24
CA SER A 12 -13.71 14.78 2.35
C SER A 12 -15.10 14.15 2.49
N LYS A 13 -15.68 13.72 1.35
CA LYS A 13 -17.02 13.13 1.30
C LYS A 13 -18.20 14.11 1.58
N ALA A 14 -17.96 15.41 1.85
CA ALA A 14 -19.05 16.36 2.06
C ALA A 14 -19.94 16.52 0.81
N ASP A 15 -19.37 16.36 -0.37
CA ASP A 15 -20.07 16.38 -1.65
C ASP A 15 -21.14 15.28 -1.77
N LEU A 16 -20.94 14.13 -1.12
CA LEU A 16 -21.92 13.03 -1.11
C LEU A 16 -23.23 13.39 -0.39
N SER A 17 -23.23 14.44 0.41
CA SER A 17 -24.44 14.94 1.07
C SER A 17 -25.29 15.86 0.18
N THR A 18 -24.74 16.33 -0.94
CA THR A 18 -25.43 17.25 -1.85
C THR A 18 -26.42 16.52 -2.76
N GLU A 19 -27.52 17.17 -3.09
CA GLU A 19 -28.53 16.60 -4.00
C GLU A 19 -27.96 16.35 -5.39
N LEU A 20 -27.06 17.23 -5.86
CA LEU A 20 -26.44 17.08 -7.16
C LEU A 20 -25.61 15.78 -7.28
N VAL A 21 -24.78 15.47 -6.29
CA VAL A 21 -23.95 14.24 -6.32
C VAL A 21 -24.80 12.99 -6.04
N LYS A 22 -25.90 13.11 -5.30
CA LYS A 22 -26.85 12.01 -5.13
C LYS A 22 -27.54 11.63 -6.44
N GLU A 23 -27.88 12.61 -7.26
CA GLU A 23 -28.52 12.40 -8.56
C GLU A 23 -27.51 12.01 -9.65
N PHE A 24 -26.33 12.67 -9.64
CA PHE A 24 -25.24 12.48 -10.60
C PHE A 24 -24.00 11.98 -9.90
N THR A 25 -23.96 10.70 -9.59
CA THR A 25 -22.89 10.08 -8.78
C THR A 25 -21.50 10.13 -9.43
N GLU A 26 -21.43 10.29 -10.75
CA GLU A 26 -20.19 10.47 -11.52
C GLU A 26 -19.50 11.81 -11.24
N LEU A 27 -20.24 12.79 -10.70
CA LEU A 27 -19.68 14.09 -10.31
C LEU A 27 -19.03 14.10 -8.92
N GLN A 28 -19.02 12.94 -8.26
CA GLN A 28 -18.33 12.74 -6.99
C GLN A 28 -16.86 13.18 -7.08
N GLY A 29 -16.43 13.99 -6.14
CA GLY A 29 -15.08 14.57 -6.10
C GLY A 29 -14.95 15.85 -6.92
N GLU A 30 -15.45 15.90 -8.15
CA GLU A 30 -15.49 17.14 -8.95
C GLU A 30 -16.28 18.22 -8.23
N MET A 31 -17.51 17.89 -7.83
CA MET A 31 -18.34 18.85 -7.11
C MET A 31 -17.80 19.17 -5.71
N GLY A 32 -17.13 18.21 -5.08
CA GLY A 32 -16.43 18.46 -3.82
C GLY A 32 -15.36 19.54 -3.95
N ARG A 33 -14.57 19.50 -5.03
CA ARG A 33 -13.58 20.51 -5.36
C ARG A 33 -14.23 21.87 -5.65
N GLU A 34 -15.23 21.88 -6.52
CA GLU A 34 -15.90 23.13 -6.93
C GLU A 34 -16.58 23.83 -5.73
N TYR A 35 -17.29 23.07 -4.89
CA TYR A 35 -17.91 23.63 -3.69
C TYR A 35 -16.87 24.13 -2.69
N ALA A 36 -15.78 23.42 -2.48
CA ALA A 36 -14.69 23.87 -1.62
C ALA A 36 -14.10 25.21 -2.12
N MET A 37 -13.91 25.36 -3.42
CA MET A 37 -13.44 26.61 -4.01
C MET A 37 -14.44 27.76 -3.85
N LEU A 38 -15.74 27.50 -4.05
CA LEU A 38 -16.80 28.49 -3.85
C LEU A 38 -16.90 28.95 -2.40
N ASP A 39 -16.64 28.05 -1.45
CA ASP A 39 -16.64 28.36 -0.02
C ASP A 39 -15.33 29.02 0.47
N GLY A 40 -14.38 29.28 -0.44
CA GLY A 40 -13.14 29.99 -0.15
C GLY A 40 -12.04 29.13 0.44
N GLU A 41 -12.13 27.83 0.30
CA GLU A 41 -11.03 26.93 0.65
C GLU A 41 -9.83 27.13 -0.29
N LYS A 42 -8.64 26.78 0.20
CA LYS A 42 -7.44 26.85 -0.64
C LYS A 42 -7.50 25.83 -1.78
N GLN A 43 -6.91 26.17 -2.92
CA GLN A 43 -6.79 25.27 -4.07
C GLN A 43 -6.20 23.90 -3.66
N THR A 44 -5.17 23.87 -2.80
CA THR A 44 -4.56 22.64 -2.31
C THR A 44 -5.52 21.75 -1.52
N VAL A 45 -6.49 22.34 -0.82
CA VAL A 45 -7.54 21.61 -0.10
C VAL A 45 -8.57 21.08 -1.09
N ALA A 46 -9.02 21.90 -2.00
CA ALA A 46 -10.01 21.56 -3.02
C ALA A 46 -9.47 20.43 -3.94
N ASP A 47 -8.23 20.54 -4.41
CA ASP A 47 -7.60 19.51 -5.23
C ASP A 47 -7.49 18.18 -4.48
N ALA A 48 -7.11 18.20 -3.20
CA ALA A 48 -7.01 16.98 -2.40
C ALA A 48 -8.39 16.32 -2.18
N ILE A 49 -9.47 17.09 -2.06
CA ILE A 49 -10.85 16.57 -1.98
C ILE A 49 -11.22 15.82 -3.27
N PHE A 50 -10.83 16.32 -4.42
CA PHE A 50 -11.03 15.64 -5.69
C PHE A 50 -10.14 14.40 -5.81
N GLU A 51 -8.84 14.56 -5.55
CA GLU A 51 -7.82 13.53 -5.73
C GLU A 51 -7.98 12.33 -4.79
N GLN A 52 -8.71 12.44 -3.67
CA GLN A 52 -8.92 11.32 -2.75
C GLN A 52 -9.59 10.11 -3.42
N TYR A 53 -10.43 10.34 -4.42
CA TYR A 53 -11.10 9.27 -5.14
C TYR A 53 -10.21 8.55 -6.15
N MET A 54 -9.08 9.14 -6.52
CA MET A 54 -8.17 8.62 -7.53
C MET A 54 -7.25 7.53 -6.99
N PRO A 55 -6.84 6.58 -7.86
CA PRO A 55 -7.45 6.26 -9.14
C PRO A 55 -8.81 5.58 -8.96
N ARG A 56 -9.79 5.91 -9.81
CA ARG A 56 -11.17 5.39 -9.76
C ARG A 56 -11.32 4.05 -10.50
N PHE A 57 -10.43 3.83 -11.49
CA PHE A 57 -10.39 2.62 -12.32
C PHE A 57 -8.96 2.33 -12.78
N ALA A 58 -8.74 1.18 -13.43
CA ALA A 58 -7.43 0.83 -13.96
C ALA A 58 -7.00 1.79 -15.07
N GLY A 59 -5.80 2.38 -14.93
CA GLY A 59 -5.28 3.36 -15.88
C GLY A 59 -5.77 4.80 -15.65
N ASP A 60 -6.57 5.06 -14.61
CA ASP A 60 -6.93 6.43 -14.21
C ASP A 60 -5.71 7.20 -13.72
N ILE A 61 -5.81 8.53 -13.75
CA ILE A 61 -4.75 9.42 -13.23
C ILE A 61 -4.55 9.19 -11.73
N LEU A 62 -3.32 9.35 -11.29
CA LEU A 62 -2.98 9.30 -9.87
C LEU A 62 -3.07 10.69 -9.24
N PRO A 63 -3.27 10.81 -7.92
CA PRO A 63 -3.22 12.08 -7.21
C PRO A 63 -1.91 12.82 -7.48
N GLY A 64 -2.00 14.06 -7.96
CA GLY A 64 -0.85 14.90 -8.31
C GLY A 64 -0.23 15.59 -7.09
N THR A 65 -1.08 15.97 -6.12
CA THR A 65 -0.62 16.70 -4.92
C THR A 65 -0.19 15.74 -3.81
N ALA A 66 0.70 16.18 -2.93
CA ALA A 66 1.08 15.39 -1.75
C ALA A 66 -0.11 15.21 -0.79
N ALA A 67 -0.97 16.21 -0.65
CA ALA A 67 -2.18 16.13 0.15
C ALA A 67 -3.18 15.12 -0.42
N GLY A 68 -3.39 15.14 -1.74
CA GLY A 68 -4.26 14.19 -2.44
C GLY A 68 -3.75 12.76 -2.35
N ARG A 69 -2.44 12.53 -2.53
CA ARG A 69 -1.83 11.22 -2.34
C ARG A 69 -2.06 10.67 -0.94
N ALA A 70 -1.76 11.50 0.08
CA ALA A 70 -1.94 11.10 1.47
C ALA A 70 -3.41 10.79 1.79
N LEU A 71 -4.34 11.64 1.35
CA LEU A 71 -5.76 11.45 1.60
C LEU A 71 -6.32 10.24 0.85
N SER A 72 -5.93 10.05 -0.40
CA SER A 72 -6.37 8.91 -1.20
C SER A 72 -5.90 7.57 -0.61
N VAL A 73 -4.63 7.48 -0.15
CA VAL A 73 -4.14 6.26 0.52
C VAL A 73 -4.86 6.05 1.84
N ALA A 74 -5.08 7.11 2.63
CA ALA A 74 -5.79 7.01 3.90
C ALA A 74 -7.24 6.52 3.72
N ASP A 75 -7.97 7.06 2.75
CA ASP A 75 -9.34 6.65 2.43
C ASP A 75 -9.42 5.15 2.05
N LYS A 76 -8.48 4.71 1.21
CA LYS A 76 -8.42 3.29 0.80
C LYS A 76 -8.08 2.35 1.95
N LEU A 77 -7.18 2.77 2.85
CA LEU A 77 -6.85 1.99 4.04
C LEU A 77 -8.01 1.92 5.04
N ASP A 78 -8.74 3.02 5.22
CA ASP A 78 -9.93 3.06 6.07
C ASP A 78 -11.00 2.08 5.57
N ASN A 79 -11.28 2.10 4.27
CA ASN A 79 -12.22 1.17 3.63
C ASN A 79 -11.77 -0.30 3.79
N LEU A 80 -10.48 -0.60 3.60
CA LEU A 80 -9.92 -1.93 3.81
C LEU A 80 -10.06 -2.36 5.27
N ALA A 81 -9.64 -1.51 6.21
CA ALA A 81 -9.71 -1.78 7.64
C ALA A 81 -11.14 -2.07 8.09
N ALA A 82 -12.10 -1.21 7.73
CA ALA A 82 -13.49 -1.34 8.10
C ALA A 82 -14.14 -2.62 7.56
N THR A 83 -13.80 -2.98 6.32
CA THR A 83 -14.37 -4.13 5.61
C THR A 83 -13.77 -5.44 6.10
N PHE A 84 -12.44 -5.51 6.24
CA PHE A 84 -11.73 -6.71 6.70
C PHE A 84 -12.03 -7.01 8.17
N LEU A 85 -12.11 -5.98 9.03
CA LEU A 85 -12.47 -6.16 10.43
C LEU A 85 -13.87 -6.79 10.61
N ARG A 86 -14.77 -6.58 9.63
CA ARG A 86 -16.11 -7.19 9.59
C ARG A 86 -16.13 -8.55 8.88
N GLY A 87 -14.99 -9.07 8.45
CA GLY A 87 -14.89 -10.34 7.75
C GLY A 87 -15.41 -10.31 6.31
N MET A 88 -15.70 -9.13 5.75
CA MET A 88 -16.18 -8.98 4.37
C MET A 88 -14.99 -8.93 3.38
N ILE A 89 -14.21 -10.01 3.35
CA ILE A 89 -13.03 -10.13 2.51
C ILE A 89 -13.45 -10.56 1.09
N PRO A 90 -12.92 -9.92 0.03
CA PRO A 90 -13.23 -10.31 -1.35
C PRO A 90 -12.84 -11.76 -1.65
N THR A 91 -13.77 -12.54 -2.17
CA THR A 91 -13.56 -13.94 -2.55
C THR A 91 -13.95 -14.19 -4.01
N GLY A 92 -13.13 -14.94 -4.76
CA GLY A 92 -13.40 -15.25 -6.16
C GLY A 92 -13.71 -14.00 -6.99
N SER A 93 -14.88 -13.95 -7.64
CA SER A 93 -15.34 -12.78 -8.42
C SER A 93 -16.07 -11.72 -7.57
N GLN A 94 -16.35 -12.00 -6.30
CA GLN A 94 -17.12 -11.10 -5.45
C GLN A 94 -16.19 -10.06 -4.81
N ASP A 95 -16.42 -8.80 -5.13
CA ASP A 95 -15.75 -7.64 -4.55
C ASP A 95 -16.70 -6.42 -4.58
N PRO A 96 -17.77 -6.45 -3.77
CA PRO A 96 -18.83 -5.43 -3.82
C PRO A 96 -18.34 -4.03 -3.46
N PHE A 97 -17.24 -3.93 -2.71
CA PHE A 97 -16.63 -2.67 -2.31
C PHE A 97 -15.41 -2.27 -3.15
N ALA A 98 -15.12 -3.01 -4.22
CA ALA A 98 -13.97 -2.78 -5.11
C ALA A 98 -12.62 -2.69 -4.36
N LEU A 99 -12.43 -3.50 -3.30
CA LEU A 99 -11.24 -3.47 -2.45
C LEU A 99 -9.96 -3.86 -3.20
N ARG A 100 -10.07 -4.76 -4.20
CA ARG A 100 -8.93 -5.10 -5.07
C ARG A 100 -8.43 -3.87 -5.82
N ARG A 101 -9.35 -3.11 -6.41
CA ARG A 101 -9.03 -1.87 -7.13
C ARG A 101 -8.49 -0.82 -6.19
N GLN A 102 -9.06 -0.66 -4.99
CA GLN A 102 -8.57 0.29 -3.99
C GLN A 102 -7.15 -0.06 -3.55
N THR A 103 -6.85 -1.34 -3.30
CA THR A 103 -5.50 -1.79 -2.93
C THR A 103 -4.49 -1.54 -4.06
N ILE A 104 -4.83 -1.89 -5.30
CA ILE A 104 -4.00 -1.60 -6.48
C ILE A 104 -3.75 -0.09 -6.60
N GLY A 105 -4.78 0.73 -6.40
CA GLY A 105 -4.66 2.18 -6.39
C GLY A 105 -3.68 2.70 -5.34
N ALA A 106 -3.76 2.21 -4.10
CA ALA A 106 -2.81 2.57 -3.05
C ALA A 106 -1.38 2.16 -3.40
N VAL A 107 -1.18 0.95 -3.94
CA VAL A 107 0.14 0.49 -4.42
C VAL A 107 0.70 1.42 -5.50
N HIS A 108 -0.10 1.76 -6.51
CA HIS A 108 0.35 2.66 -7.58
C HIS A 108 0.67 4.06 -7.07
N ILE A 109 -0.11 4.62 -6.14
CA ILE A 109 0.17 5.94 -5.55
C ILE A 109 1.51 5.92 -4.82
N LEU A 110 1.78 4.91 -3.99
CA LEU A 110 3.01 4.82 -3.21
C LEU A 110 4.23 4.57 -4.11
N ASN A 111 4.10 3.67 -5.09
CA ASN A 111 5.18 3.35 -6.01
C ASN A 111 5.50 4.52 -6.96
N ALA A 112 4.52 5.06 -7.68
CA ALA A 112 4.72 6.17 -8.61
C ALA A 112 5.15 7.46 -7.91
N GLY A 113 4.65 7.68 -6.68
CA GLY A 113 5.06 8.80 -5.82
C GLY A 113 6.44 8.63 -5.19
N LYS A 114 7.09 7.48 -5.35
CA LYS A 114 8.36 7.12 -4.70
C LYS A 114 8.33 7.35 -3.19
N ILE A 115 7.23 6.92 -2.56
CA ILE A 115 6.94 7.22 -1.16
C ILE A 115 7.41 6.05 -0.30
N HIS A 116 8.47 6.29 0.48
CA HIS A 116 8.90 5.40 1.54
C HIS A 116 7.98 5.58 2.76
N TRP A 117 7.19 4.57 3.04
CA TRP A 117 6.24 4.61 4.15
C TRP A 117 5.91 3.22 4.67
N ASP A 118 5.88 3.09 5.97
CA ASP A 118 5.51 1.84 6.63
C ASP A 118 3.99 1.61 6.56
N ILE A 119 3.59 0.75 5.61
CA ILE A 119 2.17 0.41 5.37
C ILE A 119 1.53 -0.27 6.58
N ARG A 120 2.28 -1.00 7.40
CA ARG A 120 1.77 -1.66 8.61
C ARG A 120 1.28 -0.64 9.61
N ARG A 121 2.05 0.44 9.80
CA ARG A 121 1.62 1.56 10.67
C ARG A 121 0.35 2.22 10.17
N GLY A 122 0.18 2.33 8.87
CA GLY A 122 -1.05 2.86 8.28
C GLY A 122 -2.25 1.97 8.54
N ILE A 123 -2.11 0.66 8.29
CA ILE A 123 -3.16 -0.34 8.53
C ILE A 123 -3.51 -0.39 10.03
N ALA A 124 -2.52 -0.50 10.90
CA ALA A 124 -2.73 -0.51 12.35
C ALA A 124 -3.41 0.77 12.85
N GLY A 125 -3.00 1.93 12.31
CA GLY A 125 -3.62 3.23 12.60
C GLY A 125 -5.10 3.28 12.20
N ALA A 126 -5.46 2.78 11.03
CA ALA A 126 -6.85 2.71 10.57
C ALA A 126 -7.67 1.74 11.44
N LEU A 127 -7.14 0.55 11.75
CA LEU A 127 -7.80 -0.43 12.61
C LEU A 127 -7.98 0.08 14.04
N ALA A 128 -7.05 0.88 14.56
CA ALA A 128 -7.13 1.44 15.92
C ALA A 128 -8.35 2.36 16.10
N LEU A 129 -8.82 3.01 15.05
CA LEU A 129 -9.99 3.89 15.07
C LEU A 129 -11.33 3.13 15.06
N LEU A 130 -11.31 1.84 14.78
CA LEU A 130 -12.51 1.03 14.62
C LEU A 130 -12.82 0.21 15.90
N PRO A 131 -14.11 -0.03 16.19
CA PRO A 131 -14.50 -0.88 17.29
C PRO A 131 -14.17 -2.36 16.98
N GLY A 132 -13.52 -3.05 17.94
CA GLY A 132 -13.14 -4.45 17.80
C GLY A 132 -12.14 -4.85 18.86
N THR A 133 -12.00 -6.17 19.09
CA THR A 133 -10.97 -6.70 19.99
C THR A 133 -9.59 -6.65 19.33
N GLU A 134 -8.53 -6.67 20.11
CA GLU A 134 -7.15 -6.69 19.58
C GLU A 134 -6.91 -7.93 18.71
N GLU A 135 -7.48 -9.08 19.06
CA GLU A 135 -7.41 -10.31 18.26
C GLU A 135 -8.06 -10.13 16.88
N GLN A 136 -9.25 -9.50 16.82
CA GLN A 136 -9.93 -9.20 15.56
C GLN A 136 -9.10 -8.24 14.69
N LYS A 137 -8.52 -7.20 15.32
CA LYS A 137 -7.66 -6.23 14.62
C LYS A 137 -6.39 -6.88 14.08
N GLN A 138 -5.73 -7.72 14.85
CA GLN A 138 -4.53 -8.44 14.44
C GLN A 138 -4.84 -9.40 13.28
N THR A 139 -5.97 -10.10 13.34
CA THR A 139 -6.44 -10.97 12.25
C THR A 139 -6.69 -10.16 10.98
N ALA A 140 -7.39 -9.01 11.10
CA ALA A 140 -7.64 -8.12 9.98
C ALA A 140 -6.36 -7.53 9.40
N GLU A 141 -5.41 -7.09 10.22
CA GLU A 141 -4.10 -6.57 9.80
C GLU A 141 -3.35 -7.62 8.94
N THR A 142 -3.26 -8.84 9.46
CA THR A 142 -2.61 -9.96 8.75
C THR A 142 -3.27 -10.22 7.39
N ALA A 143 -4.60 -10.24 7.35
CA ALA A 143 -5.35 -10.45 6.12
C ALA A 143 -5.18 -9.30 5.11
N ILE A 144 -5.16 -8.04 5.57
CA ILE A 144 -4.93 -6.87 4.71
C ILE A 144 -3.51 -6.90 4.14
N LEU A 145 -2.48 -7.21 4.94
CA LEU A 145 -1.11 -7.32 4.47
C LEU A 145 -0.96 -8.43 3.43
N SER A 146 -1.59 -9.58 3.64
CA SER A 146 -1.65 -10.65 2.63
C SER A 146 -2.31 -10.17 1.35
N PHE A 147 -3.41 -9.43 1.48
CA PHE A 147 -4.14 -8.87 0.34
C PHE A 147 -3.30 -7.87 -0.46
N PHE A 148 -2.47 -7.05 0.20
CA PHE A 148 -1.49 -6.18 -0.47
C PHE A 148 -0.41 -6.99 -1.19
N ARG A 149 0.15 -8.03 -0.56
CA ARG A 149 1.16 -8.90 -1.19
C ARG A 149 0.65 -9.51 -2.49
N ASP A 150 -0.58 -10.01 -2.49
CA ASP A 150 -1.18 -10.58 -3.71
C ASP A 150 -1.31 -9.56 -4.84
N ARG A 151 -1.63 -8.29 -4.51
CA ARG A 151 -1.75 -7.22 -5.51
C ARG A 151 -0.38 -6.80 -6.02
N ILE A 152 0.62 -6.65 -5.15
CA ILE A 152 2.00 -6.36 -5.54
C ILE A 152 2.53 -7.47 -6.44
N ARG A 153 2.30 -8.73 -6.10
CA ARG A 153 2.65 -9.89 -6.93
C ARG A 153 2.07 -9.78 -8.33
N GLN A 154 0.77 -9.48 -8.45
CA GLN A 154 0.10 -9.33 -9.73
C GLN A 154 0.67 -8.19 -10.57
N ILE A 155 0.98 -7.04 -9.95
CA ILE A 155 1.57 -5.90 -10.63
C ILE A 155 2.97 -6.26 -11.12
N LEU A 156 3.84 -6.80 -10.27
CA LEU A 156 5.20 -7.19 -10.64
C LEU A 156 5.23 -8.24 -11.76
N LEU A 157 4.29 -9.20 -11.75
CA LEU A 157 4.13 -10.17 -12.84
C LEU A 157 3.73 -9.48 -14.15
N SER A 158 2.80 -8.52 -14.10
CA SER A 158 2.39 -7.77 -15.29
C SER A 158 3.51 -6.87 -15.84
N ASP A 159 4.42 -6.41 -14.97
CA ASP A 159 5.63 -5.66 -15.32
C ASP A 159 6.76 -6.55 -15.87
N GLY A 160 6.52 -7.87 -15.98
CA GLY A 160 7.48 -8.82 -16.55
C GLY A 160 8.57 -9.28 -15.58
N ILE A 161 8.46 -9.01 -14.29
CA ILE A 161 9.39 -9.49 -13.28
C ILE A 161 9.25 -11.01 -13.12
N ALA A 162 10.40 -11.70 -13.06
CA ALA A 162 10.42 -13.16 -12.94
C ALA A 162 9.87 -13.64 -11.60
N TYR A 163 9.14 -14.76 -11.62
CA TYR A 163 8.41 -15.30 -10.50
C TYR A 163 9.28 -15.53 -9.24
N ASP A 164 10.49 -16.08 -9.42
CA ASP A 164 11.42 -16.31 -8.31
C ASP A 164 11.95 -15.03 -7.66
N ILE A 165 12.09 -13.93 -8.42
CA ILE A 165 12.43 -12.62 -7.87
C ILE A 165 11.27 -12.10 -7.03
N ILE A 166 10.04 -12.22 -7.53
CA ILE A 166 8.85 -11.79 -6.82
C ILE A 166 8.71 -12.56 -5.51
N ASP A 167 8.90 -13.88 -5.54
CA ASP A 167 8.86 -14.70 -4.34
C ASP A 167 9.93 -14.28 -3.32
N ALA A 168 11.16 -14.04 -3.76
CA ALA A 168 12.23 -13.58 -2.89
C ALA A 168 11.93 -12.22 -2.24
N VAL A 169 11.40 -11.26 -3.02
CA VAL A 169 11.05 -9.93 -2.51
C VAL A 169 9.89 -9.99 -1.51
N LEU A 170 8.90 -10.84 -1.77
CA LEU A 170 7.70 -10.94 -0.94
C LEU A 170 7.80 -11.98 0.19
N ALA A 171 8.92 -12.73 0.30
CA ALA A 171 9.14 -13.70 1.37
C ALA A 171 9.29 -13.04 2.74
N GLY A 172 9.86 -11.85 2.78
CA GLY A 172 10.04 -11.07 4.01
C GLY A 172 8.78 -10.31 4.47
N GLU A 173 8.93 -9.52 5.52
CA GLU A 173 7.86 -8.63 5.96
C GLU A 173 7.64 -7.51 4.93
N LEU A 174 6.38 -7.29 4.57
CA LEU A 174 5.99 -6.15 3.74
C LEU A 174 5.80 -4.93 4.65
N THR A 175 6.80 -4.07 4.68
CA THR A 175 6.77 -2.81 5.42
C THR A 175 6.66 -1.60 4.49
N ASP A 176 7.39 -1.59 3.40
CA ASP A 176 7.46 -0.48 2.44
C ASP A 176 7.19 -0.98 1.03
N ILE A 177 6.13 -0.46 0.42
CA ILE A 177 5.68 -0.89 -0.92
C ILE A 177 6.68 -0.43 -1.98
N TYR A 178 7.13 0.83 -1.92
CA TYR A 178 8.07 1.33 -2.91
C TYR A 178 9.41 0.60 -2.86
N ASP A 179 9.91 0.28 -1.65
CA ASP A 179 11.12 -0.52 -1.46
C ASP A 179 10.98 -1.93 -2.06
N ALA A 180 9.80 -2.55 -1.98
CA ALA A 180 9.55 -3.83 -2.63
C ALA A 180 9.71 -3.77 -4.16
N PHE A 181 9.23 -2.70 -4.80
CA PHE A 181 9.42 -2.47 -6.24
C PHE A 181 10.88 -2.21 -6.58
N LEU A 182 11.59 -1.39 -5.78
CA LEU A 182 13.02 -1.14 -5.96
C LEU A 182 13.84 -2.43 -5.85
N LYS A 183 13.54 -3.27 -4.87
CA LYS A 183 14.20 -4.57 -4.71
C LYS A 183 13.97 -5.47 -5.92
N ALA A 184 12.73 -5.57 -6.39
CA ALA A 184 12.37 -6.37 -7.56
C ALA A 184 13.12 -5.91 -8.81
N GLN A 185 13.18 -4.60 -9.06
CA GLN A 185 13.91 -4.01 -10.15
C GLN A 185 15.41 -4.26 -10.03
N SER A 186 16.02 -3.96 -8.90
CA SER A 186 17.45 -4.17 -8.65
C SER A 186 17.86 -5.62 -8.82
N MET A 187 17.06 -6.57 -8.33
CA MET A 187 17.33 -8.01 -8.50
C MET A 187 17.21 -8.45 -9.96
N THR A 188 16.32 -7.84 -10.72
CA THR A 188 16.17 -8.10 -12.15
C THR A 188 17.37 -7.59 -12.94
N GLU A 189 17.83 -6.36 -12.64
CA GLU A 189 18.94 -5.70 -13.33
C GLU A 189 20.31 -6.30 -12.97
N SER A 190 20.48 -6.72 -11.73
CA SER A 190 21.76 -7.16 -11.17
C SER A 190 22.29 -8.48 -11.72
N LYS A 191 21.52 -9.18 -12.57
CA LYS A 191 21.88 -10.50 -13.10
C LYS A 191 22.35 -11.51 -12.04
N LEU A 192 21.86 -11.36 -10.81
CA LEU A 192 22.20 -12.26 -9.69
C LEU A 192 22.00 -13.73 -10.03
N LYS A 193 21.08 -14.04 -10.94
CA LYS A 193 20.85 -15.40 -11.44
C LYS A 193 22.04 -15.96 -12.22
N GLU A 194 22.81 -15.10 -12.88
CA GLU A 194 23.97 -15.49 -13.71
C GLU A 194 25.24 -15.69 -12.84
N ASN A 195 25.26 -15.12 -11.63
CA ASN A 195 26.39 -15.24 -10.71
C ASN A 195 26.33 -16.57 -9.92
N THR A 196 26.88 -17.61 -10.54
CA THR A 196 26.91 -18.97 -9.98
C THR A 196 27.70 -19.04 -8.67
N GLU A 197 28.79 -18.28 -8.53
CA GLU A 197 29.64 -18.28 -7.34
C GLU A 197 28.88 -17.68 -6.14
N LEU A 198 28.21 -16.53 -6.31
CA LEU A 198 27.41 -15.93 -5.27
C LEU A 198 26.26 -16.83 -4.83
N ARG A 199 25.56 -17.47 -5.78
CA ARG A 199 24.49 -18.43 -5.47
C ARG A 199 25.00 -19.60 -4.67
N GLN A 200 26.15 -20.17 -5.03
CA GLN A 200 26.77 -21.27 -4.30
C GLN A 200 27.19 -20.84 -2.88
N ALA A 201 27.77 -19.63 -2.73
CA ALA A 201 28.14 -19.10 -1.43
C ALA A 201 26.92 -18.91 -0.53
N VAL A 202 25.84 -18.29 -1.03
CA VAL A 202 24.58 -18.09 -0.28
C VAL A 202 23.97 -19.46 0.11
N THR A 203 23.94 -20.42 -0.82
CA THR A 203 23.42 -21.76 -0.53
C THR A 203 24.23 -22.47 0.55
N ARG A 204 25.57 -22.36 0.51
CA ARG A 204 26.44 -22.92 1.55
C ARG A 204 26.19 -22.28 2.91
N LEU A 205 26.11 -20.95 2.96
CA LEU A 205 25.79 -20.21 4.18
C LEU A 205 24.44 -20.65 4.75
N HIS A 206 23.41 -20.69 3.92
CA HIS A 206 22.08 -21.14 4.34
C HIS A 206 22.10 -22.57 4.91
N ASN A 207 22.79 -23.49 4.25
CA ASN A 207 22.88 -24.88 4.73
C ASN A 207 23.65 -25.02 6.05
N ILE A 208 24.68 -24.20 6.27
CA ILE A 208 25.44 -24.15 7.52
C ILE A 208 24.61 -23.57 8.65
N THR A 209 23.85 -22.50 8.38
CA THR A 209 23.11 -21.77 9.40
C THR A 209 21.70 -22.33 9.65
N LYS A 210 21.18 -23.19 8.80
CA LYS A 210 19.81 -23.74 8.86
C LYS A 210 19.44 -24.37 10.22
N ASN A 211 20.41 -24.92 10.93
CA ASN A 211 20.25 -25.55 12.24
C ASN A 211 21.10 -24.86 13.33
N ALA A 212 21.61 -23.64 13.03
CA ALA A 212 22.37 -22.89 14.02
C ALA A 212 21.43 -22.25 15.05
N GLU A 213 21.77 -22.37 16.32
CA GLU A 213 21.09 -21.61 17.37
C GLU A 213 21.53 -20.15 17.31
N GLU A 214 20.59 -19.23 17.53
CA GLU A 214 20.91 -17.81 17.66
C GLU A 214 21.78 -17.61 18.91
N GLY A 215 23.00 -17.12 18.71
CA GLY A 215 23.95 -16.85 19.78
C GLY A 215 24.85 -15.66 19.46
N PRO A 216 25.50 -15.07 20.48
CA PRO A 216 26.43 -13.96 20.24
C PRO A 216 27.63 -14.43 19.42
N VAL A 217 27.96 -13.69 18.38
CA VAL A 217 29.15 -13.92 17.57
C VAL A 217 30.39 -13.50 18.38
N SER A 218 31.30 -14.48 18.65
CA SER A 218 32.59 -14.19 19.30
C SER A 218 33.65 -13.93 18.25
N ALA A 219 34.27 -12.74 18.31
CA ALA A 219 35.38 -12.41 17.42
C ALA A 219 36.60 -13.33 17.58
N ASP A 220 36.72 -13.98 18.74
CA ASP A 220 37.82 -14.94 19.03
C ASP A 220 37.74 -16.25 18.23
N LEU A 221 36.58 -16.53 17.59
CA LEU A 221 36.40 -17.66 16.72
C LEU A 221 36.92 -17.46 15.30
N PHE A 222 37.20 -16.21 14.92
CA PHE A 222 37.78 -15.84 13.62
C PHE A 222 39.30 -15.70 13.75
N ARG A 223 40.01 -16.78 13.99
CA ARG A 223 41.48 -16.84 13.93
C ARG A 223 41.88 -17.40 12.59
N GLU A 224 42.65 -16.62 11.82
CA GLU A 224 43.44 -17.18 10.71
C GLU A 224 44.61 -17.97 11.31
N ASP A 225 44.74 -19.24 10.94
CA ASP A 225 45.92 -20.05 11.19
C ASP A 225 47.06 -19.68 10.25
#